data_2a896da1eb88ad3af71415aa54f72822
#
_entry.id   2a896da1eb88ad3af71415aa54f72822
#
_cell.length_a   1.000
_cell.length_b   1.000
_cell.length_c   1.000
_cell.angle_alpha   90.00
_cell.angle_beta   90.00
_cell.angle_gamma   90.00
#
_symmetry.space_group_name_H-M   'P 1'
#
loop_
_entity.id
_entity.type
_entity.pdbx_description
1 polymer ?
#
loop_
_entity_poly.entity_id
_entity_poly.type
_entity_poly.pdbx_seq_one_letter_code
_entity_poly.pdbx_strand_id
1 'polypeptide(L)'
;MEQEHKQLVIGILAHVDSGKTTLSEALLYGTGTIRKLGRVDHKDAFLDTDALEKARGITIFSKQALFTAGNTDFTLLDTLGHVDFSTETERTLQVLDYAVLVISGTDGVQSHTETLWRLLRRYRIPTFVFVNKMDLPGPGREALLIQLNRRLGDGFVDFGAEQADRDEALAVC
;
A
#
# COMPACT_ATOMS: atom_id res chain seq x y z
N MET A 1 -16.95 19.21 24.26
CA MET A 1 -15.96 18.09 24.27
C MET A 1 -15.38 18.06 22.88
N GLU A 2 -14.16 18.57 22.68
CA GLU A 2 -13.43 18.37 21.45
C GLU A 2 -13.19 16.86 21.29
N GLN A 3 -13.67 16.28 20.22
CA GLN A 3 -13.34 14.90 19.87
C GLN A 3 -11.86 14.92 19.47
N GLU A 4 -11.04 14.24 20.24
CA GLU A 4 -9.62 14.09 19.98
C GLU A 4 -9.48 13.34 18.65
N HIS A 5 -9.05 14.03 17.59
CA HIS A 5 -8.79 13.43 16.27
C HIS A 5 -7.50 12.62 16.39
N LYS A 6 -7.59 11.34 16.06
CA LYS A 6 -6.43 10.47 15.98
C LYS A 6 -5.66 10.80 14.69
N GLN A 7 -4.34 10.93 14.79
CA GLN A 7 -3.47 11.11 13.63
C GLN A 7 -2.71 9.82 13.35
N LEU A 8 -2.68 9.39 12.09
CA LEU A 8 -1.98 8.18 11.65
C LEU A 8 -1.20 8.44 10.37
N VAL A 9 0.01 7.91 10.32
CA VAL A 9 0.88 7.95 9.15
C VAL A 9 0.89 6.57 8.50
N ILE A 10 0.41 6.50 7.25
CA ILE A 10 0.32 5.25 6.48
C ILE A 10 1.24 5.31 5.27
N GLY A 11 2.13 4.32 5.13
CA GLY A 11 2.95 4.14 3.95
C GLY A 11 2.32 3.18 2.95
N ILE A 12 2.31 3.53 1.66
CA ILE A 12 2.00 2.57 0.59
C ILE A 12 3.29 2.15 -0.10
N LEU A 13 3.55 0.85 -0.06
CA LEU A 13 4.73 0.23 -0.67
C LEU A 13 4.29 -0.80 -1.71
N ALA A 14 5.03 -0.91 -2.79
CA ALA A 14 4.69 -1.84 -3.85
C ALA A 14 5.90 -2.18 -4.73
N HIS A 15 5.83 -3.35 -5.38
CA HIS A 15 6.64 -3.58 -6.57
C HIS A 15 6.16 -2.69 -7.72
N VAL A 16 7.04 -2.40 -8.67
CA VAL A 16 6.69 -1.64 -9.90
C VAL A 16 5.47 -2.27 -10.56
N ASP A 17 4.59 -1.45 -11.11
CA ASP A 17 3.36 -1.83 -11.79
C ASP A 17 2.32 -2.60 -10.96
N SER A 18 2.49 -2.75 -9.65
CA SER A 18 1.45 -3.37 -8.80
C SER A 18 0.19 -2.53 -8.61
N GLY A 19 0.22 -1.26 -9.03
CA GLY A 19 -0.91 -0.34 -8.95
C GLY A 19 -0.95 0.52 -7.67
N LYS A 20 0.23 0.82 -7.10
CA LYS A 20 0.41 1.68 -5.94
C LYS A 20 -0.31 3.03 -6.10
N THR A 21 0.02 3.78 -7.15
CA THR A 21 -0.57 5.09 -7.44
C THR A 21 -2.09 4.98 -7.65
N THR A 22 -2.56 3.93 -8.33
CA THR A 22 -3.99 3.69 -8.53
C THR A 22 -4.74 3.50 -7.21
N LEU A 23 -4.15 2.75 -6.26
CA LEU A 23 -4.74 2.58 -4.93
C LEU A 23 -4.74 3.89 -4.13
N SER A 24 -3.64 4.64 -4.17
CA SER A 24 -3.53 5.94 -3.51
C SER A 24 -4.59 6.92 -4.02
N GLU A 25 -4.75 7.03 -5.34
CA GLU A 25 -5.79 7.84 -5.98
C GLU A 25 -7.21 7.39 -5.58
N ALA A 26 -7.46 6.08 -5.54
CA ALA A 26 -8.76 5.53 -5.14
C ALA A 26 -9.09 5.86 -3.67
N LEU A 27 -8.11 5.81 -2.77
CA LEU A 27 -8.28 6.20 -1.37
C LEU A 27 -8.61 7.70 -1.24
N LEU A 28 -7.88 8.57 -1.92
CA LEU A 28 -8.09 10.02 -1.90
C LEU A 28 -9.44 10.41 -2.53
N TYR A 29 -9.85 9.71 -3.57
CA TYR A 29 -11.17 9.91 -4.18
C TYR A 29 -12.30 9.42 -3.27
N GLY A 30 -12.17 8.23 -2.71
CA GLY A 30 -13.17 7.62 -1.81
C GLY A 30 -13.39 8.44 -0.53
N THR A 31 -12.37 9.13 -0.04
CA THR A 31 -12.45 10.06 1.11
C THR A 31 -12.90 11.47 0.73
N GLY A 32 -13.13 11.74 -0.56
CA GLY A 32 -13.55 13.07 -1.07
C GLY A 32 -12.44 14.10 -1.08
N THR A 33 -11.19 13.71 -0.82
CA THR A 33 -10.03 14.63 -0.84
C THR A 33 -9.75 15.14 -2.25
N ILE A 34 -9.91 14.30 -3.26
CA ILE A 34 -9.87 14.68 -4.67
C ILE A 34 -11.23 14.48 -5.32
N ARG A 35 -11.57 15.37 -6.24
CA ARG A 35 -12.89 15.37 -6.92
C ARG A 35 -12.92 14.51 -8.19
N LYS A 36 -11.77 14.18 -8.74
CA LYS A 36 -11.62 13.41 -9.97
C LYS A 36 -10.56 12.35 -9.75
N LEU A 37 -10.87 11.14 -10.12
CA LEU A 37 -9.91 10.02 -10.09
C LEU A 37 -8.89 10.23 -11.22
N GLY A 38 -7.63 10.46 -10.87
CA GLY A 38 -6.52 10.48 -11.83
C GLY A 38 -6.14 9.07 -12.28
N ARG A 39 -5.56 8.94 -13.45
CA ARG A 39 -5.06 7.68 -14.00
C ARG A 39 -3.60 7.82 -14.40
N VAL A 40 -2.78 6.86 -13.97
CA VAL A 40 -1.34 6.84 -14.31
C VAL A 40 -1.15 6.82 -15.83
N ASP A 41 -1.96 6.03 -16.54
CA ASP A 41 -1.90 5.90 -18.00
C ASP A 41 -2.19 7.25 -18.72
N HIS A 42 -3.00 8.10 -18.12
CA HIS A 42 -3.35 9.44 -18.65
C HIS A 42 -2.42 10.54 -18.12
N LYS A 43 -1.47 10.21 -17.24
CA LYS A 43 -0.52 11.16 -16.63
C LYS A 43 -1.21 12.32 -15.90
N ASP A 44 -2.41 12.10 -15.35
CA ASP A 44 -3.21 13.06 -14.63
C ASP A 44 -3.44 12.67 -13.15
N ALA A 45 -2.70 11.69 -12.64
CA ALA A 45 -2.76 11.29 -11.25
C ALA A 45 -2.29 12.43 -10.33
N PHE A 46 -3.02 12.64 -9.23
CA PHE A 46 -2.76 13.74 -8.27
C PHE A 46 -1.37 13.64 -7.64
N LEU A 47 -0.92 12.43 -7.37
CA LEU A 47 0.39 12.15 -6.78
C LEU A 47 1.55 12.16 -7.80
N ASP A 48 1.29 12.05 -9.10
CA ASP A 48 2.32 12.05 -10.15
C ASP A 48 2.48 13.45 -10.76
N THR A 49 2.99 14.40 -9.98
CA THR A 49 3.12 15.80 -10.38
C THR A 49 4.47 16.16 -11.01
N ASP A 50 5.50 15.36 -10.78
CA ASP A 50 6.82 15.60 -11.36
C ASP A 50 6.88 15.23 -12.84
N ALA A 51 7.46 16.12 -13.68
CA ALA A 51 7.56 15.90 -15.11
C ALA A 51 8.44 14.67 -15.48
N LEU A 52 9.45 14.37 -14.65
CA LEU A 52 10.34 13.23 -14.85
C LEU A 52 9.64 11.90 -14.49
N GLU A 53 8.86 11.90 -13.40
CA GLU A 53 8.03 10.77 -12.99
C GLU A 53 6.96 10.48 -14.04
N LYS A 54 6.27 11.52 -14.52
CA LYS A 54 5.27 11.43 -15.60
C LYS A 54 5.87 10.89 -16.89
N ALA A 55 7.08 11.30 -17.25
CA ALA A 55 7.75 10.85 -18.47
C ALA A 55 8.15 9.37 -18.41
N ARG A 56 8.46 8.86 -17.23
CA ARG A 56 8.93 7.47 -17.02
C ARG A 56 7.84 6.54 -16.46
N GLY A 57 6.70 7.10 -15.98
CA GLY A 57 5.64 6.33 -15.31
C GLY A 57 6.06 5.75 -13.96
N ILE A 58 7.03 6.40 -13.28
CA ILE A 58 7.59 5.95 -11.99
C ILE A 58 7.58 7.08 -10.97
N THR A 59 7.40 6.74 -9.69
CA THR A 59 7.53 7.67 -8.57
C THR A 59 8.98 7.71 -8.11
N ILE A 60 9.62 8.88 -8.15
CA ILE A 60 11.04 9.07 -7.79
C ILE A 60 11.17 9.59 -6.36
N PHE A 61 10.24 10.40 -5.88
CA PHE A 61 10.24 10.97 -4.54
C PHE A 61 9.05 10.48 -3.72
N SER A 62 9.23 10.38 -2.40
CA SER A 62 8.10 10.16 -1.48
C SER A 62 7.16 11.35 -1.53
N LYS A 63 5.90 11.10 -1.83
CA LYS A 63 4.85 12.11 -1.85
C LYS A 63 3.91 11.90 -0.68
N GLN A 64 3.34 13.01 -0.21
CA GLN A 64 2.43 12.95 0.91
C GLN A 64 1.08 13.52 0.51
N ALA A 65 0.02 12.89 0.99
CA ALA A 65 -1.34 13.38 0.90
C ALA A 65 -2.02 13.28 2.27
N LEU A 66 -2.85 14.27 2.57
CA LEU A 66 -3.62 14.31 3.81
C LEU A 66 -5.08 14.01 3.48
N PHE A 67 -5.72 13.16 4.28
CA PHE A 67 -7.15 12.91 4.18
C PHE A 67 -7.72 12.53 5.54
N THR A 68 -9.03 12.73 5.71
CA THR A 68 -9.75 12.37 6.93
C THR A 68 -10.77 11.27 6.63
N ALA A 69 -10.81 10.26 7.47
CA ALA A 69 -11.84 9.23 7.42
C ALA A 69 -12.38 8.95 8.83
N GLY A 70 -13.67 9.16 9.03
CA GLY A 70 -14.28 9.13 10.37
C GLY A 70 -13.65 10.18 11.29
N ASN A 71 -13.14 9.75 12.45
CA ASN A 71 -12.47 10.61 13.44
C ASN A 71 -10.93 10.55 13.37
N THR A 72 -10.39 10.16 12.22
CA THR A 72 -8.94 9.96 12.07
C THR A 72 -8.43 10.74 10.89
N ASP A 73 -7.37 11.51 11.12
CA ASP A 73 -6.61 12.22 10.10
C ASP A 73 -5.44 11.36 9.66
N PHE A 74 -5.38 11.08 8.38
CA PHE A 74 -4.35 10.24 7.78
C PHE A 74 -3.35 11.07 7.00
N THR A 75 -2.07 10.81 7.23
CA THR A 75 -0.99 11.20 6.35
C THR A 75 -0.59 10.00 5.51
N LEU A 76 -0.92 10.03 4.24
CA LEU A 76 -0.53 9.00 3.28
C LEU A 76 0.84 9.33 2.72
N LEU A 77 1.79 8.43 2.88
CA LEU A 77 3.11 8.52 2.26
C LEU A 77 3.19 7.54 1.09
N ASP A 78 3.24 8.07 -0.12
CA ASP A 78 3.50 7.30 -1.33
C ASP A 78 5.02 7.11 -1.46
N THR A 79 5.51 5.93 -1.08
CA THR A 79 6.93 5.64 -1.04
C THR A 79 7.45 5.18 -2.40
N LEU A 80 8.77 5.35 -2.60
CA LEU A 80 9.43 4.92 -3.83
C LEU A 80 9.19 3.45 -4.14
N GLY A 81 8.71 3.16 -5.34
CA GLY A 81 8.55 1.80 -5.85
C GLY A 81 9.86 1.16 -6.36
N HIS A 82 10.99 1.87 -6.31
CA HIS A 82 12.28 1.41 -6.83
C HIS A 82 13.18 0.80 -5.76
N VAL A 83 14.02 -0.15 -6.19
CA VAL A 83 14.85 -1.04 -5.38
C VAL A 83 16.03 -0.34 -4.69
N ASP A 84 16.23 0.94 -4.95
CA ASP A 84 17.32 1.67 -4.31
C ASP A 84 17.00 1.88 -2.83
N PHE A 85 17.57 0.98 -2.02
CA PHE A 85 17.60 1.09 -0.56
C PHE A 85 18.34 2.34 -0.15
N SER A 86 17.79 3.49 -0.50
CA SER A 86 18.33 4.77 -0.09
C SER A 86 18.03 4.96 1.40
N THR A 87 18.90 5.68 2.07
CA THR A 87 18.71 6.19 3.43
C THR A 87 17.34 6.88 3.59
N GLU A 88 16.75 7.32 2.49
CA GLU A 88 15.44 7.97 2.41
C GLU A 88 14.27 7.00 2.64
N THR A 89 14.33 5.80 2.04
CA THR A 89 13.34 4.75 2.29
C THR A 89 13.34 4.33 3.76
N GLU A 90 14.51 4.13 4.36
CA GLU A 90 14.61 3.77 5.78
C GLU A 90 14.09 4.87 6.70
N ARG A 91 14.35 6.15 6.40
CA ARG A 91 13.80 7.28 7.15
C ARG A 91 12.28 7.35 7.06
N THR A 92 11.73 7.12 5.87
CA THR A 92 10.28 7.11 5.67
C THR A 92 9.63 5.98 6.47
N LEU A 93 10.24 4.78 6.50
CA LEU A 93 9.70 3.67 7.28
C LEU A 93 9.63 3.98 8.79
N GLN A 94 10.57 4.73 9.33
CA GLN A 94 10.61 5.05 10.79
C GLN A 94 9.46 5.95 11.27
N VAL A 95 8.78 6.65 10.37
CA VAL A 95 7.66 7.54 10.73
C VAL A 95 6.30 6.92 10.47
N LEU A 96 6.23 5.68 9.96
CA LEU A 96 4.98 5.00 9.67
C LEU A 96 4.38 4.37 10.93
N ASP A 97 3.09 4.60 11.14
CA ASP A 97 2.28 3.84 12.10
C ASP A 97 1.82 2.51 11.49
N TYR A 98 1.47 2.51 10.21
CA TYR A 98 1.02 1.35 9.43
C TYR A 98 1.56 1.40 8.01
N ALA A 99 1.62 0.23 7.39
CA ALA A 99 1.95 0.10 5.97
C ALA A 99 0.89 -0.69 5.20
N VAL A 100 0.71 -0.34 3.94
CA VAL A 100 -0.03 -1.13 2.96
C VAL A 100 0.95 -1.61 1.89
N LEU A 101 1.19 -2.92 1.86
CA LEU A 101 2.02 -3.57 0.85
C LEU A 101 1.14 -4.02 -0.31
N VAL A 102 1.27 -3.36 -1.45
CA VAL A 102 0.46 -3.65 -2.65
C VAL A 102 1.15 -4.71 -3.49
N ILE A 103 0.41 -5.77 -3.81
CA ILE A 103 0.86 -6.91 -4.64
C ILE A 103 -0.05 -7.00 -5.86
N SER A 104 0.53 -7.32 -7.02
CA SER A 104 -0.25 -7.65 -8.23
C SER A 104 -0.78 -9.08 -8.12
N GLY A 105 -2.08 -9.26 -8.28
CA GLY A 105 -2.74 -10.57 -8.31
C GLY A 105 -2.32 -11.42 -9.51
N THR A 106 -1.85 -10.81 -10.59
CA THR A 106 -1.34 -11.51 -11.78
C THR A 106 0.06 -12.08 -11.56
N ASP A 107 0.93 -11.30 -10.88
CA ASP A 107 2.36 -11.62 -10.74
C ASP A 107 2.68 -12.29 -9.40
N GLY A 108 1.79 -12.13 -8.42
CA GLY A 108 1.97 -12.63 -7.07
C GLY A 108 3.14 -11.96 -6.33
N VAL A 109 3.74 -12.71 -5.40
CA VAL A 109 4.86 -12.21 -4.59
C VAL A 109 6.14 -12.17 -5.42
N GLN A 110 6.69 -10.99 -5.64
CA GLN A 110 7.94 -10.75 -6.36
C GLN A 110 9.12 -10.65 -5.37
N SER A 111 10.36 -10.78 -5.87
CA SER A 111 11.57 -10.68 -5.01
C SER A 111 11.66 -9.31 -4.31
N HIS A 112 11.23 -8.24 -4.99
CA HIS A 112 11.17 -6.91 -4.40
C HIS A 112 10.13 -6.83 -3.27
N THR A 113 8.98 -7.48 -3.42
CA THR A 113 7.96 -7.61 -2.37
C THR A 113 8.53 -8.27 -1.12
N GLU A 114 9.30 -9.35 -1.27
CA GLU A 114 9.97 -10.01 -0.14
C GLU A 114 10.96 -9.10 0.57
N THR A 115 11.64 -8.26 -0.19
CA THR A 115 12.60 -7.32 0.37
C THR A 115 11.91 -6.21 1.15
N LEU A 116 10.83 -5.63 0.61
CA LEU A 116 9.99 -4.66 1.31
C LEU A 116 9.40 -5.27 2.58
N TRP A 117 8.89 -6.50 2.50
CA TRP A 117 8.36 -7.23 3.64
C TRP A 117 9.39 -7.42 4.76
N ARG A 118 10.63 -7.83 4.42
CA ARG A 118 11.72 -7.95 5.39
C ARG A 118 12.04 -6.63 6.07
N LEU A 119 12.00 -5.51 5.36
CA LEU A 119 12.20 -4.19 5.93
C LEU A 119 11.06 -3.82 6.89
N LEU A 120 9.81 -3.98 6.47
CA LEU A 120 8.63 -3.72 7.31
C LEU A 120 8.68 -4.53 8.61
N ARG A 121 9.04 -5.81 8.52
CA ARG A 121 9.23 -6.68 9.68
C ARG A 121 10.39 -6.23 10.56
N ARG A 122 11.52 -5.81 9.98
CA ARG A 122 12.68 -5.29 10.72
C ARG A 122 12.33 -4.06 11.55
N TYR A 123 11.54 -3.16 10.98
CA TYR A 123 11.07 -1.95 11.67
C TYR A 123 9.80 -2.17 12.49
N ARG A 124 9.27 -3.40 12.54
CA ARG A 124 8.05 -3.78 13.28
C ARG A 124 6.84 -2.94 12.91
N ILE A 125 6.66 -2.63 11.64
CA ILE A 125 5.55 -1.84 11.15
C ILE A 125 4.37 -2.79 10.88
N PRO A 126 3.22 -2.60 11.55
CA PRO A 126 2.00 -3.34 11.23
C PRO A 126 1.64 -3.14 9.77
N THR A 127 1.43 -4.24 9.03
CA THR A 127 1.33 -4.19 7.57
C THR A 127 0.11 -4.94 7.07
N PHE A 128 -0.73 -4.25 6.31
CA PHE A 128 -1.79 -4.84 5.51
C PHE A 128 -1.28 -5.17 4.11
N VAL A 129 -1.64 -6.34 3.60
CA VAL A 129 -1.35 -6.70 2.21
C VAL A 129 -2.59 -6.47 1.37
N PHE A 130 -2.47 -5.63 0.35
CA PHE A 130 -3.52 -5.37 -0.62
C PHE A 130 -3.18 -6.04 -1.95
N VAL A 131 -4.00 -7.01 -2.36
CA VAL A 131 -3.82 -7.69 -3.64
C VAL A 131 -4.67 -7.00 -4.69
N ASN A 132 -4.01 -6.32 -5.61
CA ASN A 132 -4.62 -5.56 -6.70
C ASN A 132 -4.72 -6.40 -7.99
N LYS A 133 -5.44 -5.93 -8.99
CA LYS A 133 -5.58 -6.56 -10.32
C LYS A 133 -6.20 -7.98 -10.27
N MET A 134 -7.08 -8.23 -9.31
CA MET A 134 -7.77 -9.51 -9.18
C MET A 134 -8.84 -9.76 -10.26
N ASP A 135 -9.14 -8.74 -11.05
CA ASP A 135 -9.99 -8.77 -12.25
C ASP A 135 -9.28 -9.33 -13.48
N LEU A 136 -7.95 -9.43 -13.44
CA LEU A 136 -7.14 -9.98 -14.53
C LEU A 136 -6.84 -11.46 -14.31
N PRO A 137 -6.55 -12.21 -15.40
CA PRO A 137 -6.15 -13.61 -15.29
C PRO A 137 -4.91 -13.79 -14.42
N GLY A 138 -4.97 -14.71 -13.46
CA GLY A 138 -3.89 -14.95 -12.50
C GLY A 138 -4.10 -16.22 -11.66
N PRO A 139 -3.25 -16.46 -10.66
CA PRO A 139 -3.27 -17.68 -9.86
C PRO A 139 -4.52 -17.86 -8.98
N GLY A 140 -5.34 -16.83 -8.81
CA GLY A 140 -6.51 -16.86 -7.95
C GLY A 140 -6.20 -16.64 -6.46
N ARG A 141 -7.26 -16.36 -5.69
CA ARG A 141 -7.20 -15.91 -4.29
C ARG A 141 -6.52 -16.93 -3.36
N GLU A 142 -6.95 -18.19 -3.39
CA GLU A 142 -6.39 -19.24 -2.54
C GLU A 142 -4.91 -19.49 -2.83
N ALA A 143 -4.54 -19.57 -4.10
CA ALA A 143 -3.15 -19.78 -4.49
C ALA A 143 -2.25 -18.61 -4.07
N LEU A 144 -2.77 -17.38 -4.13
CA LEU A 144 -2.06 -16.19 -3.65
C LEU A 144 -1.88 -16.21 -2.13
N LEU A 145 -2.89 -16.61 -1.36
CA LEU A 145 -2.78 -16.74 0.09
C LEU A 145 -1.73 -17.80 0.49
N ILE A 146 -1.72 -18.94 -0.20
CA ILE A 146 -0.69 -19.96 -0.02
C ILE A 146 0.70 -19.39 -0.35
N GLN A 147 0.82 -18.63 -1.44
CA GLN A 147 2.09 -18.01 -1.84
C GLN A 147 2.56 -16.97 -0.82
N LEU A 148 1.66 -16.14 -0.28
CA LEU A 148 1.96 -15.17 0.77
C LEU A 148 2.53 -15.88 2.01
N ASN A 149 1.83 -16.89 2.53
CA ASN A 149 2.29 -17.65 3.69
C ASN A 149 3.64 -18.34 3.43
N ARG A 150 3.83 -18.93 2.26
CA ARG A 150 5.08 -19.63 1.91
C ARG A 150 6.28 -18.69 1.78
N ARG A 151 6.10 -17.50 1.21
CA ARG A 151 7.22 -16.60 0.85
C ARG A 151 7.47 -15.48 1.86
N LEU A 152 6.43 -15.03 2.53
CA LEU A 152 6.51 -13.90 3.47
C LEU A 152 6.41 -14.34 4.93
N GLY A 153 6.01 -15.59 5.19
CA GLY A 153 5.84 -16.15 6.53
C GLY A 153 4.38 -16.41 6.88
N ASP A 154 4.15 -17.27 7.85
CA ASP A 154 2.81 -17.68 8.28
C ASP A 154 2.05 -16.55 8.96
N GLY A 155 0.72 -16.66 8.96
CA GLY A 155 -0.19 -15.74 9.67
C GLY A 155 -0.92 -14.75 8.78
N PHE A 156 -0.88 -14.90 7.44
CA PHE A 156 -1.74 -14.12 6.56
C PHE A 156 -3.17 -14.62 6.62
N VAL A 157 -4.09 -13.74 6.96
CA VAL A 157 -5.53 -13.99 7.01
C VAL A 157 -6.23 -13.13 5.97
N ASP A 158 -7.22 -13.72 5.31
CA ASP A 158 -7.98 -13.07 4.26
C ASP A 158 -9.16 -12.30 4.82
N PHE A 159 -9.09 -10.97 4.84
CA PHE A 159 -10.18 -10.09 5.28
C PHE A 159 -11.44 -10.16 4.40
N GLY A 160 -11.35 -10.72 3.21
CA GLY A 160 -12.50 -10.94 2.34
C GLY A 160 -13.23 -12.26 2.59
N ALA A 161 -12.74 -13.10 3.51
CA ALA A 161 -13.37 -14.35 3.93
C ALA A 161 -14.57 -14.12 4.88
N GLU A 162 -15.12 -15.19 5.43
CA GLU A 162 -16.25 -15.13 6.37
C GLU A 162 -15.91 -14.36 7.67
N GLN A 163 -16.93 -13.96 8.43
CA GLN A 163 -16.77 -13.09 9.61
C GLN A 163 -15.81 -13.67 10.66
N ALA A 164 -15.84 -15.02 10.85
CA ALA A 164 -14.95 -15.69 11.81
C ALA A 164 -13.46 -15.48 11.52
N ASP A 165 -13.08 -15.56 10.24
CA ASP A 165 -11.67 -15.37 9.82
C ASP A 165 -11.23 -13.91 10.00
N ARG A 166 -12.17 -12.96 9.87
CA ARG A 166 -11.89 -11.53 10.11
C ARG A 166 -11.63 -11.23 11.58
N ASP A 167 -12.40 -11.85 12.47
CA ASP A 167 -12.26 -11.65 13.91
C ASP A 167 -10.92 -12.23 14.40
N GLU A 168 -10.48 -13.37 13.85
CA GLU A 168 -9.16 -13.94 14.11
C GLU A 168 -8.03 -13.04 13.61
N ALA A 169 -8.18 -12.47 12.40
CA ALA A 169 -7.21 -11.53 11.85
C ALA A 169 -7.03 -10.28 12.72
N LEU A 170 -8.13 -9.73 13.25
CA LEU A 170 -8.10 -8.56 14.13
C LEU A 170 -7.49 -8.87 15.50
N ALA A 171 -7.55 -10.12 15.96
CA ALA A 171 -6.95 -10.55 17.23
C ALA A 171 -5.42 -10.70 17.14
N VAL A 172 -4.85 -10.83 15.94
CA VAL A 172 -3.41 -10.99 15.69
C VAL A 172 -2.70 -9.66 15.39
N CYS A 173 -3.45 -8.60 15.05
CA CYS A 173 -2.93 -7.24 14.84
C CYS A 173 -2.86 -6.45 16.14
#